data_044fb55f0b760a357c957bcbb724027c
#
_entry.id   044fb55f0b760a357c957bcbb724027c
#
_cell.length_a   1.000
_cell.length_b   1.000
_cell.length_c   1.000
_cell.angle_alpha   90.00
_cell.angle_beta   90.00
_cell.angle_gamma   90.00
#
_symmetry.space_group_name_H-M   'P 1'
#
loop_
_entity.id
_entity.type
_entity.pdbx_description
1 polymer ?
#
loop_
_entity_poly.entity_id
_entity_poly.type
_entity_poly.pdbx_seq_one_letter_code
_entity_poly.pdbx_strand_id
1 'polypeptide(L)'
;MRARVTGIAVASLFLIASCGGSSNSSTASSGVVPTTTGKVNPMYAKFCAASSKLNAAMSGPHGENPAAITDPNEMKIAWAKITDLSIKLQTLAPSSLKKDANTMINSIVEMNKIFKANKYELLAIAKKSTVRDELTKIATDPAITEASTRFNTFLTQNCGV
;
A
#
# COMPACT_ATOMS: atom_id res chain seq x y z
N MET A 1 11.34 39.85 -0.83
CA MET A 1 10.48 38.85 -0.18
C MET A 1 10.70 37.52 -0.86
N ARG A 2 11.42 36.59 -0.22
CA ARG A 2 11.74 35.27 -0.81
C ARG A 2 10.71 34.26 -0.30
N ALA A 3 9.79 33.84 -1.16
CA ALA A 3 8.82 32.76 -0.86
C ALA A 3 9.58 31.44 -0.77
N ARG A 4 9.62 30.83 0.41
CA ARG A 4 10.08 29.46 0.61
C ARG A 4 8.96 28.54 0.17
N VAL A 5 9.13 27.90 -0.97
CA VAL A 5 8.29 26.80 -1.41
C VAL A 5 8.68 25.57 -0.57
N THR A 6 7.89 25.30 0.45
CA THR A 6 8.01 24.05 1.24
C THR A 6 7.38 22.94 0.40
N GLY A 7 8.21 22.15 -0.26
CA GLY A 7 7.79 20.98 -1.01
C GLY A 7 7.19 19.95 -0.04
N ILE A 8 5.88 19.70 -0.15
CA ILE A 8 5.17 18.67 0.60
C ILE A 8 5.42 17.34 -0.13
N ALA A 9 6.38 16.58 0.37
CA ALA A 9 6.59 15.19 -0.03
C ALA A 9 5.52 14.31 0.64
N VAL A 10 4.35 14.17 0.00
CA VAL A 10 3.28 13.25 0.44
C VAL A 10 3.53 11.81 -0.05
N ALA A 11 4.68 11.54 -0.66
CA ALA A 11 4.96 10.29 -1.39
C ALA A 11 5.58 9.17 -0.55
N SER A 12 5.59 9.23 0.79
CA SER A 12 6.39 8.30 1.59
C SER A 12 5.61 7.30 2.46
N LEU A 13 4.35 7.02 2.18
CA LEU A 13 3.48 6.34 3.14
C LEU A 13 3.34 4.83 2.96
N PHE A 14 3.98 4.21 1.96
CA PHE A 14 4.01 2.76 1.84
C PHE A 14 5.38 2.25 1.36
N LEU A 15 6.47 2.79 1.91
CA LEU A 15 7.74 2.11 1.82
C LEU A 15 7.74 0.98 2.86
N ILE A 16 7.29 -0.20 2.45
CA ILE A 16 7.71 -1.43 3.08
C ILE A 16 9.21 -1.47 2.91
N ALA A 17 9.94 -1.04 3.95
CA ALA A 17 11.38 -1.02 3.97
C ALA A 17 11.90 -2.45 3.84
N SER A 18 12.20 -2.85 2.61
CA SER A 18 13.11 -3.95 2.33
C SER A 18 14.51 -3.46 2.66
N CYS A 19 14.91 -3.57 3.92
CA CYS A 19 16.26 -3.29 4.36
C CYS A 19 17.09 -4.57 4.19
N GLY A 20 17.94 -4.60 3.19
CA GLY A 20 18.87 -5.69 2.91
C GLY A 20 20.02 -5.24 2.01
N GLY A 21 21.09 -4.72 2.64
CA GLY A 21 22.53 -4.86 2.30
C GLY A 21 23.06 -4.34 0.96
N SER A 22 23.88 -3.27 1.05
CA SER A 22 25.17 -2.99 0.34
C SER A 22 25.17 -2.63 -1.15
N SER A 23 25.53 -1.37 -1.36
CA SER A 23 26.54 -0.85 -2.33
C SER A 23 26.26 -0.83 -3.84
N ASN A 24 26.23 0.40 -4.31
CA ASN A 24 26.69 0.95 -5.60
C ASN A 24 25.76 0.98 -6.81
N SER A 25 25.65 2.22 -7.28
CA SER A 25 25.47 2.68 -8.69
C SER A 25 24.07 2.77 -9.25
N SER A 26 23.63 4.02 -9.38
CA SER A 26 22.72 4.62 -10.36
C SER A 26 22.34 3.72 -11.56
N THR A 27 21.06 3.40 -11.67
CA THR A 27 20.38 3.33 -12.97
C THR A 27 18.86 3.24 -12.74
N ALA A 28 18.08 3.85 -13.64
CA ALA A 28 16.64 3.95 -13.62
C ALA A 28 15.93 2.65 -13.19
N SER A 29 15.17 2.71 -12.10
CA SER A 29 14.49 1.56 -11.53
C SER A 29 13.20 1.27 -12.29
N SER A 30 13.28 0.40 -13.27
CA SER A 30 12.15 -0.37 -13.76
C SER A 30 11.51 -1.10 -12.57
N GLY A 31 10.17 -1.03 -12.42
CA GLY A 31 9.44 -1.61 -11.30
C GLY A 31 9.79 -3.08 -11.09
N VAL A 32 10.63 -3.32 -10.10
CA VAL A 32 11.00 -4.67 -9.72
C VAL A 32 9.82 -5.27 -8.97
N VAL A 33 9.07 -6.13 -9.64
CA VAL A 33 8.22 -7.11 -8.94
C VAL A 33 9.16 -7.88 -8.00
N PRO A 34 8.94 -7.87 -6.68
CA PRO A 34 9.81 -8.59 -5.78
C PRO A 34 9.83 -10.07 -6.19
N THR A 35 10.96 -10.50 -6.69
CA THR A 35 11.20 -11.91 -7.02
C THR A 35 11.23 -12.64 -5.69
N THR A 36 10.25 -13.49 -5.44
CA THR A 36 10.21 -14.37 -4.27
C THR A 36 11.48 -15.24 -4.28
N THR A 37 12.44 -14.89 -3.44
CA THR A 37 13.71 -15.64 -3.32
C THR A 37 13.62 -16.80 -2.34
N GLY A 38 12.52 -16.88 -1.59
CA GLY A 38 12.28 -17.91 -0.60
C GLY A 38 11.26 -18.97 -1.04
N LYS A 39 11.26 -20.11 -0.35
CA LYS A 39 10.33 -21.19 -0.61
C LYS A 39 8.97 -20.87 0.03
N VAL A 40 7.93 -20.77 -0.80
CA VAL A 40 6.55 -20.57 -0.31
C VAL A 40 6.10 -21.80 0.50
N ASN A 41 5.61 -21.58 1.72
CA ASN A 41 5.00 -22.62 2.52
C ASN A 41 3.69 -23.08 1.85
N PRO A 42 3.54 -24.37 1.45
CA PRO A 42 2.37 -24.86 0.72
C PRO A 42 1.04 -24.61 1.46
N MET A 43 1.07 -24.62 2.78
CA MET A 43 -0.11 -24.37 3.62
C MET A 43 -0.70 -22.97 3.39
N TYR A 44 0.15 -22.00 3.08
CA TYR A 44 -0.23 -20.60 2.89
C TYR A 44 -0.16 -20.14 1.42
N ALA A 45 0.00 -21.05 0.48
CA ALA A 45 0.18 -20.71 -0.94
C ALA A 45 -0.92 -19.78 -1.49
N LYS A 46 -2.20 -20.02 -1.16
CA LYS A 46 -3.32 -19.17 -1.59
C LYS A 46 -3.25 -17.77 -0.97
N PHE A 47 -2.89 -17.67 0.30
CA PHE A 47 -2.71 -16.40 1.00
C PHE A 47 -1.53 -15.62 0.42
N CYS A 48 -0.38 -16.26 0.22
CA CYS A 48 0.81 -15.66 -0.38
C CYS A 48 0.53 -15.11 -1.79
N ALA A 49 -0.17 -15.89 -2.62
CA ALA A 49 -0.58 -15.46 -3.96
C ALA A 49 -1.54 -14.27 -3.93
N ALA A 50 -2.47 -14.23 -2.97
CA ALA A 50 -3.38 -13.10 -2.80
C ALA A 50 -2.64 -11.84 -2.32
N SER A 51 -1.70 -11.99 -1.38
CA SER A 51 -0.84 -10.90 -0.90
C SER A 51 0.00 -10.30 -2.03
N SER A 52 0.63 -11.14 -2.85
CA SER A 52 1.40 -10.69 -4.02
C SER A 52 0.54 -9.90 -5.02
N LYS A 53 -0.71 -10.36 -5.28
CA LYS A 53 -1.65 -9.64 -6.16
C LYS A 53 -2.06 -8.30 -5.59
N LEU A 54 -2.30 -8.22 -4.28
CA LEU A 54 -2.62 -6.95 -3.62
C LEU A 54 -1.43 -6.00 -3.68
N ASN A 55 -0.23 -6.47 -3.38
CA ASN A 55 0.99 -5.67 -3.46
C ASN A 55 1.22 -5.12 -4.87
N ALA A 56 1.06 -5.96 -5.90
CA ALA A 56 1.13 -5.52 -7.30
C ALA A 56 0.07 -4.48 -7.66
N ALA A 57 -1.16 -4.60 -7.12
CA ALA A 57 -2.21 -3.61 -7.35
C ALA A 57 -1.93 -2.28 -6.63
N MET A 58 -1.30 -2.31 -5.46
CA MET A 58 -0.90 -1.12 -4.70
C MET A 58 0.31 -0.42 -5.33
N SER A 59 1.23 -1.17 -5.91
CA SER A 59 2.36 -0.62 -6.69
C SER A 59 1.90 -0.02 -8.02
N GLY A 60 0.81 -0.53 -8.56
CA GLY A 60 -0.04 -0.03 -9.60
C GLY A 60 0.60 0.45 -10.91
N PRO A 61 -0.23 0.94 -11.84
CA PRO A 61 0.24 1.59 -13.07
C PRO A 61 0.95 2.94 -12.81
N HIS A 62 0.97 3.37 -11.56
CA HIS A 62 1.56 4.65 -11.16
C HIS A 62 3.08 4.68 -11.37
N GLY A 63 3.77 3.53 -11.28
CA GLY A 63 5.19 3.41 -11.60
C GLY A 63 5.47 3.58 -13.09
N GLU A 64 4.52 3.17 -13.94
CA GLU A 64 4.64 3.22 -15.41
C GLU A 64 4.01 4.50 -15.99
N ASN A 65 2.96 5.02 -15.35
CA ASN A 65 2.27 6.24 -15.77
C ASN A 65 1.93 7.13 -14.57
N PRO A 66 2.83 8.02 -14.15
CA PRO A 66 2.57 8.94 -13.05
C PRO A 66 1.34 9.86 -13.27
N ALA A 67 0.96 10.13 -14.51
CA ALA A 67 -0.23 10.94 -14.81
C ALA A 67 -1.54 10.24 -14.44
N ALA A 68 -1.56 8.90 -14.38
CA ALA A 68 -2.74 8.15 -13.96
C ALA A 68 -3.17 8.46 -12.52
N ILE A 69 -2.24 8.89 -11.64
CA ILE A 69 -2.55 9.29 -10.26
C ILE A 69 -3.47 10.53 -10.22
N THR A 70 -3.43 11.37 -11.23
CA THR A 70 -4.21 12.61 -11.27
C THR A 70 -5.55 12.44 -11.98
N ASP A 71 -5.78 11.31 -12.65
CA ASP A 71 -7.07 10.98 -13.27
C ASP A 71 -8.01 10.33 -12.24
N PRO A 72 -9.14 10.99 -11.89
CA PRO A 72 -10.07 10.45 -10.90
C PRO A 72 -10.71 9.11 -11.30
N ASN A 73 -10.86 8.83 -12.60
CA ASN A 73 -11.44 7.57 -13.06
C ASN A 73 -10.44 6.42 -12.89
N GLU A 74 -9.17 6.63 -13.25
CA GLU A 74 -8.10 5.66 -13.03
C GLU A 74 -7.92 5.39 -11.53
N MET A 75 -7.95 6.44 -10.70
CA MET A 75 -7.91 6.29 -9.25
C MET A 75 -9.09 5.50 -8.70
N LYS A 76 -10.30 5.73 -9.19
CA LYS A 76 -11.48 4.96 -8.80
C LYS A 76 -11.34 3.48 -9.14
N ILE A 77 -10.87 3.17 -10.35
CA ILE A 77 -10.65 1.79 -10.81
C ILE A 77 -9.57 1.11 -9.95
N ALA A 78 -8.44 1.77 -9.71
CA ALA A 78 -7.36 1.25 -8.88
C ALA A 78 -7.82 0.96 -7.46
N TRP A 79 -8.52 1.89 -6.80
CA TRP A 79 -9.01 1.71 -5.43
C TRP A 79 -10.12 0.66 -5.32
N ALA A 80 -10.98 0.50 -6.32
CA ALA A 80 -11.92 -0.61 -6.36
C ALA A 80 -11.19 -1.96 -6.39
N LYS A 81 -10.18 -2.11 -7.26
CA LYS A 81 -9.36 -3.31 -7.35
C LYS A 81 -8.58 -3.60 -6.05
N ILE A 82 -7.96 -2.58 -5.45
CA ILE A 82 -7.25 -2.70 -4.17
C ILE A 82 -8.20 -3.19 -3.08
N THR A 83 -9.38 -2.59 -2.98
CA THR A 83 -10.39 -2.97 -1.97
C THR A 83 -10.85 -4.42 -2.15
N ASP A 84 -11.16 -4.84 -3.37
CA ASP A 84 -11.58 -6.22 -3.65
C ASP A 84 -10.48 -7.25 -3.31
N LEU A 85 -9.23 -6.96 -3.68
CA LEU A 85 -8.09 -7.82 -3.37
C LEU A 85 -7.82 -7.87 -1.86
N SER A 86 -8.00 -6.76 -1.16
CA SER A 86 -7.86 -6.67 0.30
C SER A 86 -8.90 -7.56 1.01
N ILE A 87 -10.16 -7.51 0.60
CA ILE A 87 -11.24 -8.35 1.17
C ILE A 87 -10.94 -9.84 0.91
N LYS A 88 -10.48 -10.18 -0.30
CA LYS A 88 -10.05 -11.57 -0.61
C LYS A 88 -8.90 -12.01 0.28
N LEU A 89 -7.90 -11.17 0.48
CA LEU A 89 -6.77 -11.45 1.35
C LEU A 89 -7.22 -11.68 2.79
N GLN A 90 -8.15 -10.86 3.30
CA GLN A 90 -8.74 -11.00 4.63
C GLN A 90 -9.41 -12.36 4.85
N THR A 91 -10.15 -12.86 3.84
CA THR A 91 -10.80 -14.17 3.92
C THR A 91 -9.80 -15.33 3.95
N LEU A 92 -8.65 -15.17 3.30
CA LEU A 92 -7.57 -16.16 3.21
C LEU A 92 -6.57 -16.08 4.36
N ALA A 93 -6.66 -15.02 5.20
CA ALA A 93 -5.70 -14.81 6.28
C ALA A 93 -5.70 -15.98 7.28
N PRO A 94 -4.51 -16.53 7.62
CA PRO A 94 -4.36 -17.52 8.67
C PRO A 94 -4.93 -17.02 10.00
N SER A 95 -5.38 -17.93 10.87
CA SER A 95 -5.95 -17.55 12.17
C SER A 95 -5.03 -16.67 13.00
N SER A 96 -3.73 -16.93 12.96
CA SER A 96 -2.69 -16.13 13.65
C SER A 96 -2.58 -14.69 13.13
N LEU A 97 -2.94 -14.43 11.87
CA LEU A 97 -2.91 -13.10 11.24
C LEU A 97 -4.28 -12.45 11.11
N LYS A 98 -5.36 -13.13 11.50
CA LYS A 98 -6.72 -12.66 11.24
C LYS A 98 -6.98 -11.26 11.81
N LYS A 99 -6.50 -11.01 13.02
CA LYS A 99 -6.63 -9.70 13.68
C LYS A 99 -5.85 -8.62 12.92
N ASP A 100 -4.61 -8.90 12.58
CA ASP A 100 -3.75 -7.94 11.89
C ASP A 100 -4.25 -7.65 10.47
N ALA A 101 -4.66 -8.68 9.73
CA ALA A 101 -5.31 -8.54 8.43
C ALA A 101 -6.57 -7.66 8.53
N ASN A 102 -7.42 -7.89 9.53
CA ASN A 102 -8.61 -7.06 9.73
C ASN A 102 -8.25 -5.58 9.98
N THR A 103 -7.27 -5.32 10.85
CA THR A 103 -6.82 -3.95 11.13
C THR A 103 -6.33 -3.24 9.88
N MET A 104 -5.44 -3.89 9.11
CA MET A 104 -4.89 -3.32 7.88
C MET A 104 -5.95 -3.12 6.79
N ILE A 105 -6.84 -4.09 6.61
CA ILE A 105 -7.84 -4.02 5.54
C ILE A 105 -8.92 -3.01 5.87
N ASN A 106 -9.32 -2.89 7.14
CA ASN A 106 -10.23 -1.84 7.54
C ASN A 106 -9.66 -0.45 7.24
N SER A 107 -8.36 -0.22 7.45
CA SER A 107 -7.73 1.05 7.10
C SER A 107 -7.79 1.35 5.60
N ILE A 108 -7.58 0.34 4.74
CA ILE A 108 -7.70 0.47 3.28
C ILE A 108 -9.15 0.84 2.90
N VAL A 109 -10.13 0.18 3.52
CA VAL A 109 -11.55 0.47 3.28
C VAL A 109 -11.92 1.90 3.71
N GLU A 110 -11.42 2.35 4.87
CA GLU A 110 -11.65 3.73 5.36
C GLU A 110 -10.99 4.76 4.43
N MET A 111 -9.74 4.54 4.01
CA MET A 111 -9.09 5.41 3.01
C MET A 111 -9.89 5.48 1.71
N ASN A 112 -10.40 4.33 1.21
CA ASN A 112 -11.23 4.32 0.01
C ASN A 112 -12.53 5.12 0.19
N LYS A 113 -13.17 5.09 1.37
CA LYS A 113 -14.34 5.93 1.66
C LYS A 113 -14.02 7.41 1.55
N ILE A 114 -12.87 7.83 2.09
CA ILE A 114 -12.41 9.23 2.01
C ILE A 114 -12.16 9.63 0.56
N PHE A 115 -11.46 8.81 -0.23
CA PHE A 115 -11.24 9.07 -1.65
C PHE A 115 -12.55 9.15 -2.42
N LYS A 116 -13.46 8.21 -2.18
CA LYS A 116 -14.79 8.20 -2.82
C LYS A 116 -15.60 9.45 -2.48
N ALA A 117 -15.61 9.88 -1.21
CA ALA A 117 -16.31 11.10 -0.77
C ALA A 117 -15.75 12.36 -1.45
N ASN A 118 -14.48 12.32 -1.85
CA ASN A 118 -13.79 13.38 -2.57
C ASN A 118 -13.66 13.09 -4.09
N LYS A 119 -14.49 12.21 -4.65
CA LYS A 119 -14.56 11.87 -6.08
C LYS A 119 -13.24 11.40 -6.68
N TYR A 120 -12.33 10.89 -5.84
CA TYR A 120 -10.97 10.47 -6.21
C TYR A 120 -10.09 11.59 -6.79
N GLU A 121 -10.46 12.85 -6.57
CA GLU A 121 -9.72 14.02 -7.06
C GLU A 121 -8.52 14.32 -6.14
N LEU A 122 -7.38 13.64 -6.35
CA LEU A 122 -6.21 13.75 -5.47
C LEU A 122 -5.71 15.18 -5.32
N LEU A 123 -5.71 15.97 -6.40
CA LEU A 123 -5.29 17.38 -6.34
C LEU A 123 -6.22 18.23 -5.48
N ALA A 124 -7.52 17.93 -5.49
CA ALA A 124 -8.48 18.59 -4.61
C ALA A 124 -8.32 18.14 -3.15
N ILE A 125 -8.09 16.84 -2.92
CA ILE A 125 -7.79 16.27 -1.60
C ILE A 125 -6.54 16.93 -1.02
N ALA A 126 -5.47 17.06 -1.81
CA ALA A 126 -4.22 17.68 -1.38
C ALA A 126 -4.38 19.16 -0.92
N LYS A 127 -5.42 19.85 -1.38
CA LYS A 127 -5.73 21.23 -0.97
C LYS A 127 -6.59 21.33 0.29
N LYS A 128 -7.27 20.25 0.69
CA LYS A 128 -8.17 20.21 1.87
C LYS A 128 -7.40 19.71 3.08
N SER A 129 -7.04 20.60 4.01
CA SER A 129 -6.29 20.22 5.21
C SER A 129 -7.00 19.15 6.03
N THR A 130 -8.30 19.30 6.28
CA THR A 130 -9.11 18.35 7.04
C THR A 130 -9.07 16.94 6.49
N VAL A 131 -9.11 16.77 5.16
CA VAL A 131 -9.05 15.46 4.50
C VAL A 131 -7.64 14.87 4.60
N ARG A 132 -6.60 15.70 4.45
CA ARG A 132 -5.21 15.27 4.66
C ARG A 132 -4.97 14.79 6.09
N ASP A 133 -5.48 15.54 7.07
CA ASP A 133 -5.33 15.20 8.49
C ASP A 133 -6.03 13.87 8.81
N GLU A 134 -7.21 13.62 8.23
CA GLU A 134 -7.94 12.36 8.36
C GLU A 134 -7.15 11.18 7.74
N LEU A 135 -6.63 11.34 6.51
CA LEU A 135 -5.79 10.33 5.88
C LEU A 135 -4.48 10.10 6.67
N THR A 136 -3.87 11.15 7.17
CA THR A 136 -2.66 11.07 7.99
C THR A 136 -2.93 10.30 9.28
N LYS A 137 -4.05 10.58 9.95
CA LYS A 137 -4.44 9.86 11.17
C LYS A 137 -4.56 8.34 10.92
N ILE A 138 -5.17 7.94 9.81
CA ILE A 138 -5.24 6.52 9.43
C ILE A 138 -3.82 5.97 9.19
N ALA A 139 -3.04 6.66 8.40
CA ALA A 139 -1.71 6.20 7.98
C ALA A 139 -0.69 6.12 9.11
N THR A 140 -0.85 6.94 10.15
CA THR A 140 0.05 6.99 11.33
C THR A 140 -0.51 6.28 12.56
N ASP A 141 -1.61 5.55 12.42
CA ASP A 141 -2.19 4.77 13.52
C ASP A 141 -1.19 3.68 13.98
N PRO A 142 -0.77 3.70 15.26
CA PRO A 142 0.15 2.70 15.79
C PRO A 142 -0.34 1.27 15.62
N ALA A 143 -1.66 1.03 15.73
CA ALA A 143 -2.22 -0.31 15.57
C ALA A 143 -2.05 -0.83 14.13
N ILE A 144 -2.13 0.05 13.13
CA ILE A 144 -1.88 -0.31 11.73
C ILE A 144 -0.39 -0.59 11.50
N THR A 145 0.50 0.22 12.07
CA THR A 145 1.95 0.03 11.98
C THR A 145 2.38 -1.32 12.58
N GLU A 146 1.88 -1.64 13.78
CA GLU A 146 2.17 -2.91 14.43
C GLU A 146 1.59 -4.11 13.66
N ALA A 147 0.35 -4.00 13.19
CA ALA A 147 -0.28 -5.04 12.37
C ALA A 147 0.52 -5.27 11.07
N SER A 148 0.95 -4.20 10.41
CA SER A 148 1.79 -4.27 9.21
C SER A 148 3.11 -4.96 9.47
N THR A 149 3.77 -4.65 10.59
CA THR A 149 5.04 -5.28 10.97
C THR A 149 4.87 -6.79 11.16
N ARG A 150 3.85 -7.23 11.91
CA ARG A 150 3.57 -8.67 12.11
C ARG A 150 3.19 -9.36 10.80
N PHE A 151 2.41 -8.68 9.96
CA PHE A 151 2.00 -9.19 8.66
C PHE A 151 3.23 -9.40 7.75
N ASN A 152 4.11 -8.42 7.65
CA ASN A 152 5.33 -8.51 6.85
C ASN A 152 6.28 -9.59 7.36
N THR A 153 6.44 -9.73 8.68
CA THR A 153 7.21 -10.82 9.28
C THR A 153 6.67 -12.18 8.84
N PHE A 154 5.34 -12.34 8.86
CA PHE A 154 4.72 -13.59 8.40
C PHE A 154 4.96 -13.84 6.90
N LEU A 155 4.84 -12.81 6.05
CA LEU A 155 5.10 -12.93 4.61
C LEU A 155 6.54 -13.36 4.34
N THR A 156 7.51 -12.75 5.03
CA THR A 156 8.93 -13.11 4.88
C THR A 156 9.18 -14.56 5.27
N GLN A 157 8.57 -15.02 6.37
CA GLN A 157 8.77 -16.38 6.87
C GLN A 157 8.06 -17.46 6.04
N ASN A 158 6.92 -17.13 5.43
CA ASN A 158 6.05 -18.14 4.83
C ASN A 158 5.80 -17.97 3.33
N CYS A 159 6.04 -16.78 2.78
CA CYS A 159 5.77 -16.48 1.38
C CYS A 159 7.04 -16.22 0.56
N GLY A 160 8.22 -16.18 1.21
CA GLY A 160 9.50 -16.02 0.54
C GLY A 160 9.73 -14.62 -0.04
N VAL A 161 9.10 -13.60 0.54
CA VAL A 161 9.24 -12.19 0.14
C VAL A 161 10.03 -11.41 1.18
#